data_c675f108a81641f7175fde99c63ded3c
#
_entry.id   c675f108a81641f7175fde99c63ded3c
#
_cell.length_a   1.000
_cell.length_b   1.000
_cell.length_c   1.000
_cell.angle_alpha   90.00
_cell.angle_beta   90.00
_cell.angle_gamma   90.00
#
_symmetry.space_group_name_H-M   'P 1'
#
loop_
_entity.id
_entity.type
_entity.pdbx_description
1 polymer ?
#
loop_
_entity_poly.entity_id
_entity_poly.type
_entity_poly.pdbx_seq_one_letter_code
_entity_poly.pdbx_strand_id
1 'polypeptide(L)'
;MRDLRGFAKGRGWKSCQWALAIGFLGLWLGCDRVQLASDDPGNQVAKETAGKSVVVASPIVQAARTQIGQTTIYDPAYVGLKYPGGDVPLERGVCTDVIIRALRKGAGLDLQKLVHEDMKKAFAKYPKIWGLKKTDRNIDHRRVPNLSCYFERKGYSLGASKNKRDYLAGDLVACLVGKRPHIMIVSDKKAEDGTPLVIHNIGSGTKEENTLFAFKITGHFRLKIAPNRSR
;
A
#
# COMPACT_ATOMS: atom_id res chain seq x y z
N MET A 1 -41.80 -24.22 24.28
CA MET A 1 -41.30 -24.95 25.46
C MET A 1 -40.07 -25.75 25.07
N ARG A 2 -38.88 -25.25 25.40
CA ARG A 2 -37.72 -25.94 25.97
C ARG A 2 -36.59 -24.96 26.06
N ASP A 3 -36.34 -24.58 27.28
CA ASP A 3 -35.26 -23.75 27.79
C ASP A 3 -34.01 -24.61 27.91
N LEU A 4 -32.83 -24.14 27.55
CA LEU A 4 -31.56 -24.60 28.05
C LEU A 4 -30.55 -23.47 28.13
N ARG A 5 -30.45 -22.91 29.32
CA ARG A 5 -29.32 -22.13 29.85
C ARG A 5 -28.12 -23.06 30.07
N GLY A 6 -26.94 -22.50 29.93
CA GLY A 6 -25.71 -23.01 30.57
C GLY A 6 -24.46 -22.83 29.73
N PHE A 7 -23.60 -22.08 30.13
CA PHE A 7 -22.43 -22.06 30.94
C PHE A 7 -21.32 -21.20 30.39
N ALA A 8 -21.08 -20.13 31.09
CA ALA A 8 -19.82 -19.37 31.01
C ALA A 8 -18.72 -20.15 31.75
N LYS A 9 -17.51 -20.15 31.18
CA LYS A 9 -16.28 -20.30 32.00
C LYS A 9 -15.14 -19.52 31.32
N GLY A 10 -14.77 -18.40 31.96
CA GLY A 10 -13.57 -17.66 31.72
C GLY A 10 -12.30 -18.44 32.06
N ARG A 11 -11.24 -18.20 31.37
CA ARG A 11 -9.88 -18.52 31.81
C ARG A 11 -9.02 -17.25 31.74
N GLY A 12 -8.67 -16.79 32.95
CA GLY A 12 -7.82 -15.67 33.23
C GLY A 12 -6.40 -15.89 32.73
N TRP A 13 -5.84 -14.84 32.21
CA TRP A 13 -4.43 -14.77 31.90
C TRP A 13 -3.67 -14.17 33.06
N LYS A 14 -2.71 -14.94 33.59
CA LYS A 14 -1.84 -14.56 34.68
C LYS A 14 -0.77 -13.61 34.21
N SER A 15 -0.71 -12.47 34.89
CA SER A 15 0.38 -11.52 34.89
C SER A 15 1.67 -12.16 35.43
N CYS A 16 2.77 -12.01 34.73
CA CYS A 16 4.10 -12.29 35.26
C CYS A 16 4.82 -10.97 35.53
N GLN A 17 4.81 -10.55 36.80
CA GLN A 17 5.69 -9.51 37.33
C GLN A 17 7.03 -10.15 37.69
N TRP A 18 8.13 -9.58 37.23
CA TRP A 18 9.45 -9.78 37.80
C TRP A 18 10.02 -8.44 38.21
N ALA A 19 10.08 -8.21 39.50
CA ALA A 19 10.88 -7.17 40.15
C ALA A 19 12.13 -7.82 40.75
N LEU A 20 13.23 -7.06 40.79
CA LEU A 20 14.30 -6.99 41.78
C LEU A 20 15.55 -6.46 41.06
N ALA A 21 15.95 -5.24 41.18
CA ALA A 21 16.70 -4.60 42.29
C ALA A 21 18.03 -5.28 42.61
N ILE A 22 19.13 -4.60 42.41
CA ILE A 22 20.28 -4.44 43.30
C ILE A 22 21.21 -3.40 42.69
N GLY A 23 21.57 -2.41 43.51
CA GLY A 23 22.41 -1.29 43.25
C GLY A 23 23.91 -1.63 43.38
N PHE A 24 24.71 -0.72 42.80
CA PHE A 24 26.11 -0.54 43.21
C PHE A 24 26.44 0.96 43.15
N LEU A 25 26.67 1.51 44.36
CA LEU A 25 27.37 2.77 44.59
C LEU A 25 28.85 2.55 44.20
N GLY A 26 29.38 3.45 43.41
CA GLY A 26 30.81 3.58 43.15
C GLY A 26 31.17 5.04 43.06
N LEU A 27 31.60 5.62 44.19
CA LEU A 27 32.29 6.91 44.25
C LEU A 27 33.68 6.76 43.60
N TRP A 28 34.02 7.63 42.66
CA TRP A 28 35.42 7.96 42.37
C TRP A 28 35.58 9.47 42.30
N LEU A 29 36.47 9.94 43.21
CA LEU A 29 36.96 11.31 43.37
C LEU A 29 38.02 11.60 42.28
N GLY A 30 37.96 12.78 41.71
CA GLY A 30 39.00 13.74 41.46
C GLY A 30 40.14 13.42 40.49
N CYS A 31 40.24 14.27 39.48
CA CYS A 31 41.47 14.97 39.18
C CYS A 31 41.19 16.12 38.22
N ASP A 32 41.32 17.33 38.73
CA ASP A 32 41.44 18.53 37.94
C ASP A 32 42.66 18.46 37.04
N ARG A 33 42.51 18.68 35.76
CA ARG A 33 43.59 19.10 34.86
C ARG A 33 43.09 20.28 34.04
N VAL A 34 43.47 21.44 34.50
CA VAL A 34 43.47 22.68 33.73
C VAL A 34 44.39 22.45 32.49
N GLN A 35 43.86 22.62 31.32
CA GLN A 35 44.67 22.74 30.10
C GLN A 35 44.21 23.96 29.32
N LEU A 36 45.21 24.82 29.15
CA LEU A 36 45.18 26.12 28.54
C LEU A 36 44.59 26.12 27.12
N ALA A 37 43.88 27.19 26.86
CA ALA A 37 43.34 27.57 25.55
C ALA A 37 44.49 27.80 24.56
N SER A 38 44.34 27.28 23.38
CA SER A 38 45.00 27.78 22.17
C SER A 38 43.89 28.16 21.20
N ASP A 39 43.72 29.47 21.04
CA ASP A 39 42.88 30.09 20.03
C ASP A 39 43.44 29.75 18.63
N ASP A 40 42.69 29.01 17.83
CA ASP A 40 42.88 28.90 16.39
C ASP A 40 41.64 29.53 15.71
N PRO A 41 41.80 30.72 15.07
CA PRO A 41 40.72 31.35 14.34
C PRO A 41 40.70 30.88 12.87
N GLY A 42 40.18 29.70 12.62
CA GLY A 42 40.15 29.20 11.24
C GLY A 42 39.32 28.00 11.00
N ASN A 43 38.03 28.01 11.37
CA ASN A 43 37.06 27.12 10.71
C ASN A 43 35.61 27.48 11.09
N GLN A 44 35.17 28.62 10.63
CA GLN A 44 33.73 28.89 10.47
C GLN A 44 33.49 28.91 8.95
N VAL A 45 32.89 27.88 8.42
CA VAL A 45 31.85 27.84 7.39
C VAL A 45 31.62 26.37 6.99
N ALA A 46 30.81 25.71 7.75
CA ALA A 46 30.02 24.60 7.21
C ALA A 46 28.64 24.70 7.85
N LYS A 47 27.94 25.81 7.52
CA LYS A 47 26.54 25.95 7.87
C LYS A 47 25.74 25.09 6.93
N GLU A 48 25.27 23.98 7.46
CA GLU A 48 24.09 23.22 7.08
C GLU A 48 23.28 23.81 5.93
N THR A 49 23.55 23.38 4.72
CA THR A 49 22.50 23.26 3.73
C THR A 49 21.81 21.94 4.04
N ALA A 50 20.79 21.98 4.88
CA ALA A 50 19.78 20.94 4.97
C ALA A 50 19.22 20.77 3.57
N GLY A 51 19.80 19.84 2.79
CA GLY A 51 19.35 19.46 1.48
C GLY A 51 17.89 19.05 1.61
N LYS A 52 16.99 19.87 1.07
CA LYS A 52 15.61 19.51 0.81
C LYS A 52 15.68 18.21 0.03
N SER A 53 15.51 17.08 0.70
CA SER A 53 15.40 15.77 0.07
C SER A 53 14.30 15.91 -0.96
N VAL A 54 14.66 15.95 -2.24
CA VAL A 54 13.71 15.90 -3.33
C VAL A 54 13.12 14.49 -3.25
N VAL A 55 11.95 14.37 -2.65
CA VAL A 55 11.18 13.14 -2.63
C VAL A 55 10.79 12.87 -4.08
N VAL A 56 11.60 12.07 -4.76
CA VAL A 56 11.27 11.61 -6.11
C VAL A 56 10.01 10.78 -5.99
N ALA A 57 8.91 11.28 -6.57
CA ALA A 57 7.65 10.57 -6.56
C ALA A 57 7.83 9.15 -7.09
N SER A 58 7.25 8.16 -6.39
CA SER A 58 7.27 6.77 -6.84
C SER A 58 6.86 6.68 -8.32
N PRO A 59 7.61 5.99 -9.19
CA PRO A 59 7.26 5.84 -10.60
C PRO A 59 5.84 5.30 -10.82
N ILE A 60 5.32 4.49 -9.89
CA ILE A 60 3.93 4.00 -9.89
C ILE A 60 2.96 5.16 -9.70
N VAL A 61 3.22 6.06 -8.74
CA VAL A 61 2.36 7.23 -8.47
C VAL A 61 2.38 8.18 -9.66
N GLN A 62 3.55 8.42 -10.27
CA GLN A 62 3.67 9.24 -11.47
C GLN A 62 2.85 8.64 -12.62
N ALA A 63 2.99 7.33 -12.86
CA ALA A 63 2.24 6.63 -13.90
C ALA A 63 0.72 6.60 -13.64
N ALA A 64 0.29 6.52 -12.37
CA ALA A 64 -1.12 6.67 -12.02
C ALA A 64 -1.62 8.08 -12.32
N ARG A 65 -0.87 9.09 -11.94
CA ARG A 65 -1.23 10.51 -12.11
C ARG A 65 -1.37 10.91 -13.58
N THR A 66 -0.60 10.28 -14.51
CA THR A 66 -0.76 10.54 -15.96
C THR A 66 -2.12 10.11 -16.51
N GLN A 67 -2.91 9.35 -15.79
CA GLN A 67 -4.25 8.94 -16.21
C GLN A 67 -5.34 9.96 -15.84
N ILE A 68 -5.03 10.94 -14.99
CA ILE A 68 -5.96 12.03 -14.64
C ILE A 68 -6.23 12.87 -15.88
N GLY A 69 -7.51 13.08 -16.20
CA GLY A 69 -7.94 13.77 -17.41
C GLY A 69 -7.86 12.95 -18.71
N GLN A 70 -7.19 11.79 -18.67
CA GLN A 70 -7.14 10.87 -19.82
C GLN A 70 -8.19 9.77 -19.68
N THR A 71 -8.25 9.10 -18.51
CA THR A 71 -9.29 8.10 -18.22
C THR A 71 -10.47 8.81 -17.57
N THR A 72 -11.48 9.15 -18.35
CA THR A 72 -12.63 9.97 -17.95
C THR A 72 -13.93 9.18 -17.84
N ILE A 73 -13.99 8.00 -18.47
CA ILE A 73 -15.19 7.16 -18.53
C ILE A 73 -15.01 5.93 -17.65
N TYR A 74 -15.94 5.73 -16.70
CA TYR A 74 -15.98 4.49 -15.92
C TYR A 74 -16.72 3.41 -16.70
N ASP A 75 -15.98 2.39 -17.20
CA ASP A 75 -16.54 1.35 -18.05
C ASP A 75 -16.19 -0.06 -17.53
N PRO A 76 -17.15 -0.75 -16.88
CA PRO A 76 -16.96 -2.11 -16.38
C PRO A 76 -17.22 -3.20 -17.44
N ALA A 77 -17.47 -2.85 -18.70
CA ALA A 77 -17.82 -3.81 -19.74
C ALA A 77 -16.74 -4.90 -19.89
N TYR A 78 -17.22 -6.10 -20.15
CA TYR A 78 -16.34 -7.21 -20.53
C TYR A 78 -15.88 -7.03 -21.98
N VAL A 79 -14.57 -7.10 -22.21
CA VAL A 79 -13.98 -7.04 -23.55
C VAL A 79 -12.90 -8.10 -23.71
N GLY A 80 -12.75 -8.63 -24.93
CA GLY A 80 -11.62 -9.48 -25.30
C GLY A 80 -10.34 -8.64 -25.36
N LEU A 81 -9.32 -9.05 -24.61
CA LEU A 81 -8.05 -8.35 -24.53
C LEU A 81 -6.93 -9.16 -25.19
N LYS A 82 -5.98 -8.47 -25.82
CA LYS A 82 -4.70 -9.07 -26.19
C LYS A 82 -4.04 -9.67 -24.94
N TYR A 83 -3.28 -10.74 -25.08
CA TYR A 83 -2.54 -11.35 -23.98
C TYR A 83 -1.11 -11.72 -24.40
N PRO A 84 -0.09 -11.41 -23.60
CA PRO A 84 -0.11 -10.51 -22.43
C PRO A 84 -0.21 -9.03 -22.82
N GLY A 85 -0.33 -8.15 -21.84
CA GLY A 85 -0.24 -6.70 -22.03
C GLY A 85 -1.50 -6.04 -22.57
N GLY A 86 -2.65 -6.77 -22.60
CA GLY A 86 -3.92 -6.19 -23.06
C GLY A 86 -4.41 -5.07 -22.15
N ASP A 87 -5.08 -4.10 -22.72
CA ASP A 87 -5.70 -2.97 -22.03
C ASP A 87 -6.99 -2.55 -22.75
N VAL A 88 -7.87 -1.89 -22.03
CA VAL A 88 -9.00 -1.16 -22.63
C VAL A 88 -8.53 0.19 -23.14
N PRO A 89 -9.29 0.87 -24.04
CA PRO A 89 -8.95 2.22 -24.48
C PRO A 89 -8.66 3.16 -23.31
N LEU A 90 -7.68 4.07 -23.46
CA LEU A 90 -7.17 4.88 -22.35
C LEU A 90 -8.23 5.79 -21.72
N GLU A 91 -9.16 6.29 -22.52
CA GLU A 91 -10.24 7.19 -22.10
C GLU A 91 -11.25 6.50 -21.16
N ARG A 92 -11.26 5.17 -21.12
CA ARG A 92 -12.17 4.37 -20.28
C ARG A 92 -11.46 3.37 -19.40
N GLY A 93 -12.13 2.93 -18.34
CA GLY A 93 -11.61 1.94 -17.41
C GLY A 93 -12.30 1.99 -16.07
N VAL A 94 -11.97 1.04 -15.21
CA VAL A 94 -12.43 0.96 -13.81
C VAL A 94 -11.26 1.18 -12.85
N CYS A 95 -11.51 1.09 -11.53
CA CYS A 95 -10.46 1.27 -10.53
C CYS A 95 -9.24 0.36 -10.73
N THR A 96 -9.44 -0.88 -11.15
CA THR A 96 -8.35 -1.83 -11.40
C THR A 96 -7.53 -1.47 -12.62
N ASP A 97 -8.11 -0.85 -13.65
CA ASP A 97 -7.38 -0.43 -14.84
C ASP A 97 -6.37 0.69 -14.50
N VAL A 98 -6.70 1.57 -13.54
CA VAL A 98 -5.75 2.57 -13.00
C VAL A 98 -4.53 1.87 -12.39
N ILE A 99 -4.75 0.82 -11.59
CA ILE A 99 -3.66 0.05 -10.95
C ILE A 99 -2.83 -0.70 -12.00
N ILE A 100 -3.50 -1.38 -12.95
CA ILE A 100 -2.86 -2.18 -14.00
C ILE A 100 -1.92 -1.30 -14.82
N ARG A 101 -2.38 -0.15 -15.28
CA ARG A 101 -1.59 0.81 -16.06
C ARG A 101 -0.45 1.42 -15.26
N ALA A 102 -0.72 1.80 -14.01
CA ALA A 102 0.29 2.37 -13.13
C ALA A 102 1.44 1.40 -12.86
N LEU A 103 1.13 0.14 -12.56
CA LEU A 103 2.14 -0.89 -12.31
C LEU A 103 2.88 -1.28 -13.60
N ARG A 104 2.19 -1.35 -14.72
CA ARG A 104 2.80 -1.65 -16.02
C ARG A 104 3.81 -0.57 -16.42
N LYS A 105 3.40 0.71 -16.37
CA LYS A 105 4.23 1.85 -16.77
C LYS A 105 5.31 2.19 -15.71
N GLY A 106 4.94 2.17 -14.42
CA GLY A 106 5.81 2.63 -13.34
C GLY A 106 6.74 1.55 -12.77
N ALA A 107 6.41 0.26 -12.98
CA ALA A 107 7.17 -0.85 -12.39
C ALA A 107 7.45 -2.01 -13.37
N GLY A 108 7.01 -1.92 -14.62
CA GLY A 108 7.18 -3.00 -15.60
C GLY A 108 6.37 -4.28 -15.28
N LEU A 109 5.35 -4.18 -14.41
CA LEU A 109 4.56 -5.33 -13.94
C LEU A 109 3.26 -5.45 -14.73
N ASP A 110 3.13 -6.50 -15.52
CA ASP A 110 1.88 -6.82 -16.22
C ASP A 110 0.95 -7.67 -15.35
N LEU A 111 0.02 -7.03 -14.64
CA LEU A 111 -0.93 -7.74 -13.77
C LEU A 111 -1.83 -8.71 -14.54
N GLN A 112 -2.13 -8.48 -15.81
CA GLN A 112 -2.90 -9.44 -16.62
C GLN A 112 -2.18 -10.79 -16.67
N LYS A 113 -0.88 -10.77 -17.01
CA LYS A 113 -0.05 -11.96 -17.05
C LYS A 113 0.13 -12.58 -15.65
N LEU A 114 0.57 -11.76 -14.70
CA LEU A 114 0.95 -12.22 -13.35
C LEU A 114 -0.22 -12.86 -12.61
N VAL A 115 -1.41 -12.25 -12.63
CA VAL A 115 -2.62 -12.78 -11.97
C VAL A 115 -3.11 -14.04 -12.71
N HIS A 116 -3.16 -14.01 -14.03
CA HIS A 116 -3.63 -15.17 -14.81
C HIS A 116 -2.75 -16.41 -14.58
N GLU A 117 -1.43 -16.25 -14.57
CA GLU A 117 -0.50 -17.37 -14.35
C GLU A 117 -0.57 -17.90 -12.92
N ASP A 118 -0.71 -17.01 -11.91
CA ASP A 118 -0.89 -17.45 -10.51
C ASP A 118 -2.24 -18.14 -10.31
N MET A 119 -3.30 -17.61 -10.89
CA MET A 119 -4.62 -18.25 -10.85
C MET A 119 -4.61 -19.62 -11.53
N LYS A 120 -3.93 -19.81 -12.66
CA LYS A 120 -3.78 -21.12 -13.29
C LYS A 120 -3.16 -22.15 -12.35
N LYS A 121 -2.14 -21.74 -11.58
CA LYS A 121 -1.44 -22.63 -10.64
C LYS A 121 -2.22 -22.89 -9.35
N ALA A 122 -3.10 -21.97 -8.96
CA ALA A 122 -3.76 -21.99 -7.64
C ALA A 122 -5.23 -21.54 -7.69
N PHE A 123 -5.97 -21.91 -8.73
CA PHE A 123 -7.35 -21.48 -8.98
C PHE A 123 -8.28 -21.70 -7.78
N ALA A 124 -8.09 -22.81 -7.04
CA ALA A 124 -8.88 -23.12 -5.85
C ALA A 124 -8.72 -22.11 -4.70
N LYS A 125 -7.62 -21.34 -4.68
CA LYS A 125 -7.34 -20.33 -3.63
C LYS A 125 -8.01 -18.99 -3.91
N TYR A 126 -8.46 -18.75 -5.14
CA TYR A 126 -9.09 -17.50 -5.54
C TYR A 126 -10.59 -17.48 -5.24
N PRO A 127 -11.18 -16.28 -5.06
CA PRO A 127 -12.61 -16.14 -4.74
C PRO A 127 -13.52 -16.82 -5.76
N LYS A 128 -14.52 -17.55 -5.26
CA LYS A 128 -15.50 -18.31 -6.07
C LYS A 128 -16.77 -17.53 -6.42
N ILE A 129 -16.82 -16.23 -6.09
CA ILE A 129 -18.03 -15.40 -6.15
C ILE A 129 -18.63 -15.22 -7.55
N TRP A 130 -17.89 -15.57 -8.61
CA TRP A 130 -18.40 -15.51 -9.99
C TRP A 130 -18.76 -16.87 -10.56
N GLY A 131 -18.68 -17.95 -9.78
CA GLY A 131 -19.02 -19.30 -10.23
C GLY A 131 -18.15 -19.86 -11.37
N LEU A 132 -16.99 -19.24 -11.63
CA LEU A 132 -16.10 -19.67 -12.72
C LEU A 132 -15.44 -21.02 -12.40
N LYS A 133 -15.34 -21.85 -13.45
CA LYS A 133 -14.65 -23.16 -13.38
C LYS A 133 -13.21 -23.10 -13.89
N LYS A 134 -12.81 -22.02 -14.54
CA LYS A 134 -11.47 -21.79 -15.11
C LYS A 134 -11.12 -20.31 -15.08
N THR A 135 -9.83 -20.02 -15.28
CA THR A 135 -9.32 -18.64 -15.39
C THR A 135 -9.79 -17.97 -16.68
N ASP A 136 -9.95 -16.66 -16.62
CA ASP A 136 -10.27 -15.80 -17.77
C ASP A 136 -9.28 -14.63 -17.85
N ARG A 137 -8.36 -14.70 -18.83
CA ARG A 137 -7.32 -13.72 -19.05
C ARG A 137 -7.82 -12.29 -19.36
N ASN A 138 -9.09 -12.15 -19.75
CA ASN A 138 -9.67 -10.84 -20.09
C ASN A 138 -10.18 -10.09 -18.86
N ILE A 139 -10.57 -10.78 -17.77
CA ILE A 139 -11.27 -10.15 -16.66
C ILE A 139 -10.64 -10.43 -15.28
N ASP A 140 -9.88 -11.52 -15.12
CA ASP A 140 -9.39 -11.94 -13.79
C ASP A 140 -8.59 -10.86 -13.08
N HIS A 141 -7.69 -10.17 -13.80
CA HIS A 141 -6.88 -9.07 -13.30
C HIS A 141 -7.65 -7.75 -13.10
N ARG A 142 -8.86 -7.64 -13.67
CA ARG A 142 -9.75 -6.48 -13.54
C ARG A 142 -10.74 -6.62 -12.36
N ARG A 143 -10.56 -7.61 -11.50
CA ARG A 143 -11.40 -7.90 -10.33
C ARG A 143 -10.64 -7.65 -9.03
N VAL A 144 -11.08 -6.68 -8.24
CA VAL A 144 -10.42 -6.31 -6.96
C VAL A 144 -10.22 -7.52 -6.04
N PRO A 145 -11.19 -8.41 -5.80
CA PRO A 145 -10.97 -9.59 -4.96
C PRO A 145 -9.87 -10.52 -5.47
N ASN A 146 -9.70 -10.64 -6.77
CA ASN A 146 -8.60 -11.44 -7.36
C ASN A 146 -7.26 -10.75 -7.17
N LEU A 147 -7.19 -9.42 -7.34
CA LEU A 147 -5.96 -8.64 -7.09
C LEU A 147 -5.56 -8.76 -5.62
N SER A 148 -6.50 -8.59 -4.68
CA SER A 148 -6.23 -8.75 -3.25
C SER A 148 -5.68 -10.14 -2.93
N CYS A 149 -6.33 -11.20 -3.42
CA CYS A 149 -5.85 -12.56 -3.25
C CYS A 149 -4.45 -12.76 -3.84
N TYR A 150 -4.18 -12.22 -5.03
CA TYR A 150 -2.86 -12.27 -5.64
C TYR A 150 -1.80 -11.58 -4.77
N PHE A 151 -2.07 -10.36 -4.30
CA PHE A 151 -1.12 -9.60 -3.48
C PHE A 151 -0.87 -10.28 -2.11
N GLU A 152 -1.89 -10.83 -1.48
CA GLU A 152 -1.76 -11.63 -0.25
C GLU A 152 -0.87 -12.86 -0.48
N ARG A 153 -1.12 -13.62 -1.53
CA ARG A 153 -0.35 -14.80 -1.90
C ARG A 153 1.12 -14.50 -2.23
N LYS A 154 1.41 -13.28 -2.69
CA LYS A 154 2.79 -12.80 -2.92
C LYS A 154 3.47 -12.21 -1.68
N GLY A 155 2.77 -12.19 -0.53
CA GLY A 155 3.32 -11.67 0.71
C GLY A 155 3.47 -10.14 0.72
N TYR A 156 2.60 -9.44 -0.02
CA TYR A 156 2.59 -7.97 -0.09
C TYR A 156 1.62 -7.34 0.91
N SER A 157 0.81 -8.12 1.61
CA SER A 157 -0.18 -7.63 2.58
C SER A 157 0.49 -7.07 3.84
N LEU A 158 0.05 -5.88 4.25
CA LEU A 158 0.47 -5.21 5.48
C LEU A 158 -0.64 -5.19 6.54
N GLY A 159 -1.85 -5.66 6.16
CA GLY A 159 -3.04 -5.48 6.99
C GLY A 159 -3.60 -4.06 6.93
N ALA A 160 -4.90 -3.93 7.22
CA ALA A 160 -5.55 -2.62 7.29
C ALA A 160 -5.15 -1.88 8.57
N SER A 161 -4.82 -0.59 8.47
CA SER A 161 -4.49 0.29 9.58
C SER A 161 -5.39 1.52 9.59
N LYS A 162 -5.59 2.14 10.76
CA LYS A 162 -6.20 3.47 10.91
C LYS A 162 -5.16 4.58 11.01
N ASN A 163 -3.88 4.22 11.12
CA ASN A 163 -2.81 5.19 11.22
C ASN A 163 -2.35 5.62 9.81
N LYS A 164 -2.52 6.88 9.48
CA LYS A 164 -2.16 7.45 8.18
C LYS A 164 -0.66 7.34 7.85
N ARG A 165 0.21 7.20 8.85
CA ARG A 165 1.66 7.06 8.67
C ARG A 165 2.07 5.70 8.10
N ASP A 166 1.19 4.69 8.18
CA ASP A 166 1.47 3.34 7.67
C ASP A 166 1.34 3.28 6.15
N TYR A 167 0.67 4.26 5.54
CA TYR A 167 0.41 4.34 4.10
C TYR A 167 1.47 5.17 3.40
N LEU A 168 2.30 4.52 2.59
CA LEU A 168 3.37 5.16 1.84
C LEU A 168 2.99 5.30 0.36
N ALA A 169 3.60 6.27 -0.31
CA ALA A 169 3.38 6.52 -1.73
C ALA A 169 3.67 5.27 -2.57
N GLY A 170 2.71 4.90 -3.42
CA GLY A 170 2.76 3.68 -4.24
C GLY A 170 2.14 2.44 -3.60
N ASP A 171 1.72 2.49 -2.34
CA ASP A 171 0.93 1.42 -1.73
C ASP A 171 -0.42 1.29 -2.44
N LEU A 172 -0.94 0.07 -2.46
CA LEU A 172 -2.27 -0.24 -2.98
C LEU A 172 -3.22 -0.47 -1.81
N VAL A 173 -4.40 0.14 -1.85
CA VAL A 173 -5.40 0.03 -0.80
C VAL A 173 -6.72 -0.47 -1.40
N ALA A 174 -7.16 -1.65 -0.97
CA ALA A 174 -8.49 -2.15 -1.27
C ALA A 174 -9.49 -1.70 -0.21
N CYS A 175 -10.70 -1.35 -0.63
CA CYS A 175 -11.78 -0.89 0.27
C CYS A 175 -13.15 -1.31 -0.27
N LEU A 176 -14.22 -0.97 0.47
CA LEU A 176 -15.60 -1.13 0.06
C LEU A 176 -16.27 0.24 -0.11
N VAL A 177 -16.72 0.56 -1.31
CA VAL A 177 -17.60 1.68 -1.61
C VAL A 177 -19.04 1.17 -1.55
N GLY A 178 -19.69 1.41 -0.42
CA GLY A 178 -20.92 0.66 -0.09
C GLY A 178 -20.60 -0.84 0.04
N LYS A 179 -21.16 -1.64 -0.87
CA LYS A 179 -20.89 -3.10 -0.94
C LYS A 179 -19.95 -3.49 -2.08
N ARG A 180 -19.45 -2.53 -2.87
CA ARG A 180 -18.65 -2.79 -4.06
C ARG A 180 -17.16 -2.75 -3.73
N PRO A 181 -16.39 -3.80 -4.05
CA PRO A 181 -14.94 -3.77 -3.91
C PRO A 181 -14.33 -2.69 -4.80
N HIS A 182 -13.39 -1.94 -4.23
CA HIS A 182 -12.67 -0.87 -4.89
C HIS A 182 -11.19 -0.92 -4.52
N ILE A 183 -10.33 -0.35 -5.37
CA ILE A 183 -8.88 -0.29 -5.13
C ILE A 183 -8.32 1.06 -5.59
N MET A 184 -7.32 1.56 -4.86
CA MET A 184 -6.69 2.85 -5.06
C MET A 184 -5.19 2.79 -4.80
N ILE A 185 -4.43 3.77 -5.31
CA ILE A 185 -2.99 3.95 -5.11
C ILE A 185 -2.79 5.12 -4.15
N VAL A 186 -1.96 4.92 -3.12
CA VAL A 186 -1.56 6.00 -2.20
C VAL A 186 -0.62 6.95 -2.93
N SER A 187 -0.96 8.24 -2.91
CA SER A 187 -0.18 9.32 -3.52
C SER A 187 0.99 9.76 -2.62
N ASP A 188 1.94 10.48 -3.20
CA ASP A 188 2.99 11.23 -2.53
C ASP A 188 2.53 12.60 -2.01
N LYS A 189 1.34 13.05 -2.44
CA LYS A 189 0.70 14.27 -1.92
C LYS A 189 -0.16 13.96 -0.70
N LYS A 190 -0.34 14.97 0.14
CA LYS A 190 -1.12 14.88 1.37
C LYS A 190 -2.13 16.01 1.44
N ALA A 191 -3.23 15.76 2.12
CA ALA A 191 -4.18 16.78 2.54
C ALA A 191 -3.58 17.64 3.67
N GLU A 192 -4.25 18.74 4.05
CA GLU A 192 -3.82 19.67 5.11
C GLU A 192 -3.61 18.97 6.47
N ASP A 193 -4.45 17.97 6.77
CA ASP A 193 -4.32 17.18 7.98
C ASP A 193 -3.18 16.15 7.94
N GLY A 194 -2.43 16.07 6.83
CA GLY A 194 -1.34 15.14 6.59
C GLY A 194 -1.79 13.74 6.15
N THR A 195 -3.08 13.52 5.86
CA THR A 195 -3.58 12.27 5.27
C THR A 195 -3.10 12.15 3.81
N PRO A 196 -2.49 11.03 3.40
CA PRO A 196 -2.13 10.83 2.01
C PRO A 196 -3.35 10.89 1.09
N LEU A 197 -3.23 11.58 -0.04
CA LEU A 197 -4.22 11.49 -1.10
C LEU A 197 -4.16 10.10 -1.74
N VAL A 198 -5.19 9.75 -2.49
CA VAL A 198 -5.22 8.50 -3.27
C VAL A 198 -5.60 8.79 -4.72
N ILE A 199 -5.06 7.95 -5.63
CA ILE A 199 -5.37 8.03 -7.06
C ILE A 199 -6.22 6.82 -7.41
N HIS A 200 -7.41 7.06 -7.96
CA HIS A 200 -8.37 6.01 -8.31
C HIS A 200 -9.41 6.50 -9.33
N ASN A 201 -10.23 5.58 -9.84
CA ASN A 201 -11.44 5.88 -10.60
C ASN A 201 -12.64 5.22 -9.90
N ILE A 202 -13.52 6.05 -9.30
CA ILE A 202 -14.69 5.60 -8.56
C ILE A 202 -16.03 5.78 -9.32
N GLY A 203 -15.96 6.28 -10.57
CA GLY A 203 -17.16 6.47 -11.39
C GLY A 203 -17.11 7.66 -12.36
N SER A 204 -16.30 8.68 -12.07
CA SER A 204 -16.22 9.91 -12.87
C SER A 204 -14.81 10.22 -13.38
N GLY A 205 -14.10 9.18 -13.82
CA GLY A 205 -12.73 9.28 -14.28
C GLY A 205 -11.70 9.16 -13.17
N THR A 206 -10.42 9.11 -13.58
CA THR A 206 -9.30 9.02 -12.64
C THR A 206 -9.07 10.35 -11.96
N LYS A 207 -9.00 10.33 -10.63
CA LYS A 207 -8.80 11.51 -9.78
C LYS A 207 -7.77 11.24 -8.69
N GLU A 208 -7.17 12.30 -8.15
CA GLU A 208 -6.32 12.31 -6.95
C GLU A 208 -7.07 13.05 -5.84
N GLU A 209 -7.53 12.32 -4.82
CA GLU A 209 -8.51 12.84 -3.84
C GLU A 209 -8.13 12.45 -2.40
N ASN A 210 -8.64 13.22 -1.42
CA ASN A 210 -8.52 12.92 0.01
C ASN A 210 -9.63 11.96 0.45
N THR A 211 -9.54 10.68 0.03
CA THR A 211 -10.57 9.66 0.31
C THR A 211 -10.00 8.37 0.90
N LEU A 212 -8.74 8.36 1.35
CA LEU A 212 -8.07 7.17 1.89
C LEU A 212 -8.90 6.47 2.97
N PHE A 213 -9.47 7.24 3.90
CA PHE A 213 -10.27 6.73 5.01
C PHE A 213 -11.78 6.97 4.87
N ALA A 214 -12.23 7.43 3.69
CA ALA A 214 -13.67 7.63 3.43
C ALA A 214 -14.45 6.30 3.35
N PHE A 215 -13.73 5.18 3.12
CA PHE A 215 -14.33 3.87 2.93
C PHE A 215 -13.72 2.83 3.87
N LYS A 216 -14.45 1.73 4.11
CA LYS A 216 -13.94 0.61 4.90
C LYS A 216 -12.80 -0.06 4.15
N ILE A 217 -11.57 0.10 4.64
CA ILE A 217 -10.38 -0.57 4.11
C ILE A 217 -10.49 -2.08 4.35
N THR A 218 -10.24 -2.88 3.32
CA THR A 218 -10.26 -4.35 3.34
C THR A 218 -8.91 -4.97 3.04
N GLY A 219 -7.94 -4.18 2.54
CA GLY A 219 -6.58 -4.63 2.28
C GLY A 219 -5.64 -3.45 2.10
N HIS A 220 -4.39 -3.64 2.53
CA HIS A 220 -3.29 -2.70 2.33
C HIS A 220 -2.08 -3.50 1.85
N PHE A 221 -1.53 -3.13 0.70
CA PHE A 221 -0.48 -3.89 0.04
C PHE A 221 0.67 -2.99 -0.37
N ARG A 222 1.89 -3.43 -0.09
CA ARG A 222 3.13 -2.79 -0.53
C ARG A 222 3.93 -3.75 -1.38
N LEU A 223 4.10 -3.43 -2.65
CA LEU A 223 4.86 -4.26 -3.57
C LEU A 223 6.36 -4.10 -3.29
N LYS A 224 7.06 -5.24 -3.20
CA LYS A 224 8.52 -5.28 -3.12
C LYS A 224 9.08 -5.21 -4.55
N ILE A 225 9.23 -4.00 -5.06
CA ILE A 225 9.77 -3.76 -6.40
C ILE A 225 11.28 -3.54 -6.27
N ALA A 226 12.08 -4.37 -6.92
CA ALA A 226 13.50 -4.11 -7.03
C ALA A 226 13.71 -2.77 -7.78
N PRO A 227 14.63 -1.90 -7.34
CA PRO A 227 14.93 -0.69 -8.09
C PRO A 227 15.31 -1.07 -9.52
N ASN A 228 14.66 -0.41 -10.48
CA ASN A 228 14.94 -0.62 -11.89
C ASN A 228 16.39 -0.21 -12.11
N ARG A 229 17.28 -1.20 -12.30
CA ARG A 229 18.64 -0.91 -12.78
C ARG A 229 18.46 -0.46 -14.23
N SER A 230 18.44 0.86 -14.43
CA SER A 230 18.55 1.45 -15.76
C SER A 230 19.76 0.83 -16.46
N ARG A 231 19.47 0.11 -17.54
CA ARG A 231 20.49 -0.33 -18.49
C ARG A 231 20.96 0.85 -19.31
#